data_0ed9b8053366870cb303600683b4ee12
#
_entry.id   0ed9b8053366870cb303600683b4ee12
#
_cell.length_a   1.000
_cell.length_b   1.000
_cell.length_c   1.000
_cell.angle_alpha   90.00
_cell.angle_beta   90.00
_cell.angle_gamma   90.00
#
_symmetry.space_group_name_H-M   'P 1'
#
loop_
_entity.id
_entity.type
_entity.pdbx_description
1 polymer ?
#
loop_
_entity_poly.entity_id
_entity_poly.type
_entity_poly.pdbx_seq_one_letter_code
_entity_poly.pdbx_strand_id
1 'polypeptide(L)'
;MGRADLAARLEGNGRSELSRFERPVVIQLSRHAAERVVFDVNDAATILLRDLTRETKKRKAAMDACLRVLRGESHPPAARRAFVAAALEAKILRSD
;
A
#
# COMPACT_ATOMS: atom_id res chain seq x y z
N MET A 1 16.37 -18.96 20.00
CA MET A 1 16.06 -17.73 20.27
C MET A 1 16.27 -16.75 19.14
N GLY A 2 17.39 -16.30 18.88
CA GLY A 2 17.56 -15.37 17.80
C GLY A 2 17.16 -15.92 16.46
N ARG A 3 17.19 -17.21 16.35
CA ARG A 3 16.86 -17.82 15.10
C ARG A 3 15.40 -17.68 14.72
N ALA A 4 14.52 -17.93 15.66
CA ALA A 4 13.11 -17.78 15.40
C ALA A 4 12.79 -16.33 15.10
N ASP A 5 13.37 -15.43 15.88
CA ASP A 5 13.15 -14.00 15.64
C ASP A 5 13.67 -13.58 14.29
N LEU A 6 14.82 -14.13 13.94
CA LEU A 6 15.42 -13.79 12.69
C LEU A 6 14.54 -14.23 11.52
N ALA A 7 14.01 -15.43 11.60
CA ALA A 7 13.15 -15.92 10.54
C ALA A 7 11.91 -15.07 10.40
N ALA A 8 11.30 -14.72 11.51
CA ALA A 8 10.11 -13.88 11.47
C ALA A 8 10.43 -12.52 10.89
N ARG A 9 11.57 -11.99 11.28
CA ARG A 9 11.98 -10.69 10.78
C ARG A 9 12.25 -10.72 9.29
N LEU A 10 12.89 -11.77 8.84
CA LEU A 10 13.19 -11.90 7.41
C LEU A 10 11.91 -11.98 6.60
N GLU A 11 10.95 -12.73 7.07
CA GLU A 11 9.71 -12.86 6.36
C GLU A 11 8.95 -11.54 6.29
N GLY A 12 8.85 -10.87 7.42
CA GLY A 12 8.13 -9.62 7.46
C GLY A 12 8.93 -8.48 6.90
N ASN A 13 10.14 -8.30 7.40
CA ASN A 13 10.94 -7.12 7.05
C ASN A 13 11.48 -7.18 5.63
N GLY A 14 11.90 -8.36 5.20
CA GLY A 14 12.43 -8.49 3.85
C GLY A 14 11.39 -8.13 2.82
N ARG A 15 10.18 -8.62 3.03
CA ARG A 15 9.10 -8.32 2.12
C ARG A 15 8.76 -6.84 2.14
N SER A 16 8.70 -6.27 3.34
CA SER A 16 8.40 -4.85 3.48
C SER A 16 9.44 -3.98 2.81
N GLU A 17 10.71 -4.36 2.95
CA GLU A 17 11.77 -3.58 2.32
C GLU A 17 11.66 -3.60 0.80
N LEU A 18 11.31 -4.74 0.23
CA LEU A 18 11.19 -4.86 -1.21
C LEU A 18 9.98 -4.13 -1.75
N SER A 19 8.96 -3.92 -0.95
CA SER A 19 7.74 -3.28 -1.38
C SER A 19 7.51 -1.93 -0.71
N ARG A 20 8.49 -1.43 0.03
CA ARG A 20 8.32 -0.22 0.83
C ARG A 20 8.34 1.02 -0.04
N PHE A 21 7.46 1.94 0.28
CA PHE A 21 7.46 3.25 -0.36
C PHE A 21 8.60 4.09 0.18
N GLU A 22 9.17 4.91 -0.69
CA GLU A 22 10.22 5.83 -0.29
C GLU A 22 9.70 6.81 0.74
N ARG A 23 8.48 7.30 0.54
CA ARG A 23 7.77 8.13 1.49
C ARG A 23 6.40 7.52 1.72
N PRO A 24 5.95 7.45 2.97
CA PRO A 24 4.63 6.88 3.23
C PRO A 24 3.54 7.79 2.68
N VAL A 25 2.36 7.19 2.52
CA VAL A 25 1.17 7.92 2.10
C VAL A 25 0.24 7.95 3.30
N VAL A 26 -0.33 9.11 3.60
CA VAL A 26 -1.26 9.23 4.73
C VAL A 26 -2.67 9.38 4.19
N ILE A 27 -3.57 8.56 4.68
CA ILE A 27 -4.97 8.58 4.26
C ILE A 27 -5.87 8.67 5.50
N GLN A 28 -7.12 9.06 5.25
CA GLN A 28 -8.14 9.05 6.27
C GLN A 28 -9.42 8.54 5.62
N LEU A 29 -9.86 7.36 6.05
CA LEU A 29 -10.94 6.66 5.36
C LEU A 29 -12.29 7.33 5.55
N SER A 30 -12.49 8.04 6.66
CA SER A 30 -13.70 8.79 6.86
C SER A 30 -13.38 9.97 7.77
N ARG A 31 -14.36 10.88 7.85
CA ARG A 31 -14.20 12.09 8.63
C ARG A 31 -13.84 11.81 10.09
N HIS A 32 -14.40 10.75 10.63
CA HIS A 32 -14.23 10.42 12.04
C HIS A 32 -13.19 9.34 12.30
N ALA A 33 -12.58 8.85 11.25
CA ALA A 33 -11.55 7.81 11.41
C ALA A 33 -10.20 8.46 11.67
N ALA A 34 -9.34 7.73 12.37
CA ALA A 34 -7.96 8.17 12.55
C ALA A 34 -7.23 8.08 11.21
N GLU A 35 -6.23 8.93 11.05
CA GLU A 35 -5.38 8.84 9.88
C GLU A 35 -4.60 7.55 9.90
N ARG A 36 -4.37 7.00 8.73
CA ARG A 36 -3.57 5.78 8.58
C ARG A 36 -2.37 6.08 7.72
N VAL A 37 -1.25 5.50 8.11
CA VAL A 37 -0.01 5.66 7.37
C VAL A 37 0.23 4.40 6.56
N VAL A 38 0.40 4.58 5.25
CA VAL A 38 0.58 3.48 4.32
C VAL A 38 2.05 3.45 3.95
N PHE A 39 2.76 2.43 4.42
CA PHE A 39 4.21 2.36 4.29
C PHE A 39 4.68 1.58 3.08
N ASP A 40 3.87 0.66 2.59
CA ASP A 40 4.35 -0.23 1.53
C ASP A 40 3.19 -0.73 0.68
N VAL A 41 3.56 -1.52 -0.32
CA VAL A 41 2.60 -2.03 -1.29
C VAL A 41 1.60 -2.98 -0.65
N ASN A 42 2.01 -3.76 0.35
CA ASN A 42 1.09 -4.66 1.04
C ASN A 42 0.00 -3.88 1.75
N ASP A 43 0.39 -2.80 2.44
CA ASP A 43 -0.59 -1.94 3.10
C ASP A 43 -1.56 -1.35 2.08
N ALA A 44 -1.03 -0.85 0.98
CA ALA A 44 -1.86 -0.24 -0.05
C ALA A 44 -2.83 -1.25 -0.64
N ALA A 45 -2.35 -2.45 -0.95
CA ALA A 45 -3.21 -3.48 -1.52
C ALA A 45 -4.32 -3.87 -0.56
N THR A 46 -4.00 -3.96 0.73
CA THR A 46 -5.00 -4.29 1.74
C THR A 46 -6.10 -3.23 1.80
N ILE A 47 -5.71 -1.97 1.76
CA ILE A 47 -6.68 -0.89 1.80
C ILE A 47 -7.55 -0.91 0.55
N LEU A 48 -6.95 -1.11 -0.61
CA LEU A 48 -7.70 -1.18 -1.86
C LEU A 48 -8.69 -2.32 -1.86
N LEU A 49 -8.31 -3.43 -1.26
CA LEU A 49 -9.15 -4.61 -1.24
C LEU A 49 -10.28 -4.51 -0.22
N ARG A 50 -9.99 -3.97 0.96
CA ARG A 50 -10.92 -4.00 2.07
C ARG A 50 -11.70 -2.71 2.25
N ASP A 51 -11.08 -1.58 1.97
CA ASP A 51 -11.67 -0.28 2.31
C ASP A 51 -12.08 0.54 1.10
N LEU A 52 -11.36 0.42 0.00
CA LEU A 52 -11.70 1.11 -1.24
C LEU A 52 -12.29 0.10 -2.20
N THR A 53 -13.54 -0.29 -1.94
CA THR A 53 -14.16 -1.37 -2.69
C THR A 53 -14.91 -0.90 -3.93
N ARG A 54 -14.98 0.40 -4.16
CA ARG A 54 -15.69 0.94 -5.29
C ARG A 54 -14.96 0.60 -6.58
N GLU A 55 -15.70 0.15 -7.57
CA GLU A 55 -15.11 -0.28 -8.84
C GLU A 55 -14.86 0.93 -9.71
N THR A 56 -13.67 1.48 -9.64
CA THR A 56 -13.27 2.58 -10.51
C THR A 56 -12.02 2.18 -11.27
N LYS A 57 -11.75 2.89 -12.35
CA LYS A 57 -10.57 2.61 -13.14
C LYS A 57 -9.31 2.85 -12.34
N LYS A 58 -9.30 3.91 -11.53
CA LYS A 58 -8.11 4.22 -10.73
C LYS A 58 -7.87 3.19 -9.65
N ARG A 59 -8.95 2.68 -9.04
CA ARG A 59 -8.79 1.60 -8.07
C ARG A 59 -8.24 0.35 -8.72
N LYS A 60 -8.77 -0.01 -9.88
CA LYS A 60 -8.29 -1.18 -10.59
C LYS A 60 -6.83 -1.03 -10.99
N ALA A 61 -6.47 0.12 -11.49
CA ALA A 61 -5.09 0.38 -11.87
C ALA A 61 -4.16 0.29 -10.66
N ALA A 62 -4.61 0.81 -9.51
CA ALA A 62 -3.81 0.75 -8.30
C ALA A 62 -3.63 -0.68 -7.81
N MET A 63 -4.71 -1.47 -7.85
CA MET A 63 -4.63 -2.86 -7.44
C MET A 63 -3.69 -3.63 -8.36
N ASP A 64 -3.81 -3.41 -9.66
CA ASP A 64 -2.94 -4.07 -10.63
C ASP A 64 -1.48 -3.70 -10.40
N ALA A 65 -1.22 -2.42 -10.16
CA ALA A 65 0.15 -1.97 -9.92
C ALA A 65 0.72 -2.61 -8.65
N CYS A 66 -0.08 -2.70 -7.60
CA CYS A 66 0.35 -3.35 -6.37
C CYS A 66 0.66 -4.82 -6.61
N LEU A 67 -0.20 -5.51 -7.32
CA LEU A 67 0.01 -6.92 -7.58
C LEU A 67 1.27 -7.16 -8.41
N ARG A 68 1.55 -6.29 -9.35
CA ARG A 68 2.77 -6.41 -10.14
C ARG A 68 4.01 -6.29 -9.28
N VAL A 69 4.01 -5.35 -8.35
CA VAL A 69 5.15 -5.21 -7.44
C VAL A 69 5.29 -6.45 -6.59
N LEU A 70 4.18 -6.96 -6.07
CA LEU A 70 4.22 -8.15 -5.21
C LEU A 70 4.66 -9.39 -5.95
N ARG A 71 4.48 -9.41 -7.27
CA ARG A 71 4.95 -10.53 -8.10
C ARG A 71 6.37 -10.31 -8.62
N GLY A 72 6.99 -9.20 -8.27
CA GLY A 72 8.34 -8.92 -8.72
C GLY A 72 8.42 -8.37 -10.13
N GLU A 73 7.30 -7.91 -10.68
CA GLU A 73 7.22 -7.42 -12.06
C GLU A 73 7.31 -5.91 -12.17
N SER A 74 7.33 -5.21 -11.04
CA SER A 74 7.35 -3.77 -11.04
C SER A 74 7.99 -3.28 -9.75
N HIS A 75 8.14 -1.98 -9.61
CA HIS A 75 8.78 -1.38 -8.45
C HIS A 75 7.79 -0.54 -7.65
N PRO A 76 8.04 -0.38 -6.34
CA PRO A 76 7.09 0.32 -5.46
C PRO A 76 6.66 1.71 -5.93
N PRO A 77 7.52 2.55 -6.54
CA PRO A 77 7.05 3.87 -6.96
C PRO A 77 5.86 3.84 -7.91
N ALA A 78 5.78 2.84 -8.78
CA ALA A 78 4.64 2.72 -9.68
C ALA A 78 3.36 2.45 -8.91
N ALA A 79 3.42 1.54 -7.94
CA ALA A 79 2.26 1.24 -7.11
C ALA A 79 1.88 2.43 -6.25
N ARG A 80 2.88 3.16 -5.74
CA ARG A 80 2.61 4.33 -4.91
C ARG A 80 1.85 5.38 -5.70
N ARG A 81 2.31 5.67 -6.92
CA ARG A 81 1.63 6.65 -7.76
C ARG A 81 0.19 6.25 -8.04
N ALA A 82 -0.01 5.00 -8.37
CA ALA A 82 -1.36 4.52 -8.67
C ALA A 82 -2.25 4.55 -7.44
N PHE A 83 -1.70 4.19 -6.28
CA PHE A 83 -2.44 4.22 -5.04
C PHE A 83 -2.82 5.66 -4.66
N VAL A 84 -1.89 6.60 -4.79
CA VAL A 84 -2.16 8.00 -4.50
C VAL A 84 -3.28 8.51 -5.39
N ALA A 85 -3.26 8.17 -6.67
CA ALA A 85 -4.32 8.58 -7.59
C ALA A 85 -5.68 8.03 -7.17
N ALA A 86 -5.71 6.76 -6.74
CA ALA A 86 -6.96 6.16 -6.27
C ALA A 86 -7.44 6.80 -4.97
N ALA A 87 -6.51 7.10 -4.06
CA ALA A 87 -6.86 7.73 -2.80
C ALA A 87 -7.37 9.16 -3.02
N LEU A 88 -6.77 9.84 -3.96
CA LEU A 88 -7.21 11.20 -4.29
C LEU A 88 -8.61 11.18 -4.88
N GLU A 89 -8.88 10.25 -5.78
CA GLU A 89 -10.21 10.10 -6.35
C GLU A 89 -11.25 9.81 -5.28
N ALA A 90 -10.90 8.98 -4.32
CA ALA A 90 -11.79 8.60 -3.23
C ALA A 90 -11.87 9.68 -2.14
N LYS A 91 -11.08 10.75 -2.27
CA LYS A 91 -11.07 11.87 -1.34
C LYS A 91 -10.62 11.47 0.06
N ILE A 92 -9.72 10.50 0.13
CA ILE A 92 -9.19 10.05 1.43
C ILE A 92 -7.72 10.40 1.60
N LEU A 93 -7.09 10.95 0.57
CA LEU A 93 -5.68 11.31 0.65
C LEU A 93 -5.46 12.50 1.57
N ARG A 94 -4.51 12.39 2.48
CA ARG A 94 -4.15 13.48 3.39
C ARG A 94 -2.77 14.01 3.13
N SER A 95 -1.84 13.12 2.83
CA SER A 95 -0.47 13.53 2.60
C SER A 95 0.22 12.50 1.72
N ASP A 96 1.00 12.94 0.79
CA ASP A 96 1.80 12.09 -0.05
C ASP A 96 3.18 12.72 -0.23
#